data_0c5d6d63df20c5c813f93f9ec0b04e45
#
_entry.id   0c5d6d63df20c5c813f93f9ec0b04e45
#
_cell.length_a   1.000
_cell.length_b   1.000
_cell.length_c   1.000
_cell.angle_alpha   90.00
_cell.angle_beta   90.00
_cell.angle_gamma   90.00
#
_symmetry.space_group_name_H-M   'P 1'
#
loop_
_entity.id
_entity.type
_entity.pdbx_description
1 polymer ?
#
loop_
_entity_poly.entity_id
_entity_poly.type
_entity_poly.pdbx_seq_one_letter_code
_entity_poly.pdbx_strand_id
1 'polypeptide(L)'
;MADVAIVKGETPATDRTWLSFPDGTARRVVVHVVHDLPHLVVESAFDLDDGLWGTIAVGGFSPAARAVSRRNSRIRLVTDAPLDELAARRWPGHVVAKAAVNAVLNRWGDGPDTPDGVRTRLSSNGPAAAALAVRLDDESIRVAAAGVQRLFRVWSALPAGGTLRLTWPLHESWLQLV
;
A
#
# COMPACT_ATOMS: atom_id res chain seq x y z
N MET A 1 -6.65 -9.21 9.67
CA MET A 1 -6.37 -9.66 8.29
C MET A 1 -7.51 -9.23 7.39
N ALA A 2 -7.24 -8.85 6.15
CA ALA A 2 -8.26 -8.54 5.17
C ALA A 2 -7.87 -9.17 3.82
N ASP A 3 -8.82 -9.76 3.11
CA ASP A 3 -8.58 -10.28 1.77
C ASP A 3 -8.78 -9.16 0.75
N VAL A 4 -7.78 -9.01 -0.11
CA VAL A 4 -7.72 -7.98 -1.14
C VAL A 4 -7.86 -8.65 -2.50
N ALA A 5 -8.88 -8.30 -3.26
CA ALA A 5 -9.06 -8.76 -4.62
C ALA A 5 -9.07 -7.54 -5.56
N ILE A 6 -8.13 -7.51 -6.51
CA ILE A 6 -8.00 -6.42 -7.47
C ILE A 6 -8.26 -6.96 -8.85
N VAL A 7 -9.33 -6.50 -9.49
CA VAL A 7 -9.68 -6.86 -10.85
C VAL A 7 -9.06 -5.85 -11.81
N LYS A 8 -8.24 -6.33 -12.74
CA LYS A 8 -7.61 -5.51 -13.75
C LYS A 8 -8.64 -5.08 -14.80
N GLY A 9 -8.77 -3.78 -14.98
CA GLY A 9 -9.61 -3.21 -16.03
C GLY A 9 -8.89 -3.18 -17.39
N GLU A 10 -9.58 -2.71 -18.42
CA GLU A 10 -8.97 -2.44 -19.73
C GLU A 10 -8.00 -1.25 -19.67
N THR A 11 -8.24 -0.33 -18.74
CA THR A 11 -7.40 0.81 -18.46
C THR A 11 -7.20 0.94 -16.95
N PRO A 12 -6.14 1.60 -16.46
CA PRO A 12 -5.94 1.84 -15.02
C PRO A 12 -7.13 2.54 -14.34
N ALA A 13 -7.90 3.33 -15.07
CA ALA A 13 -9.08 4.01 -14.53
C ALA A 13 -10.27 3.06 -14.30
N THR A 14 -10.24 1.86 -14.87
CA THR A 14 -11.29 0.84 -14.75
C THR A 14 -10.92 -0.31 -13.80
N ASP A 15 -9.74 -0.26 -13.19
CA ASP A 15 -9.34 -1.21 -12.15
C ASP A 15 -10.31 -1.15 -10.96
N ARG A 16 -10.59 -2.30 -10.37
CA ARG A 16 -11.55 -2.42 -9.26
C ARG A 16 -10.94 -3.21 -8.13
N THR A 17 -10.94 -2.63 -6.95
CA THR A 17 -10.43 -3.27 -5.74
C THR A 17 -11.57 -3.59 -4.78
N TRP A 18 -11.59 -4.82 -4.32
CA TRP A 18 -12.50 -5.31 -3.31
C TRP A 18 -11.71 -5.75 -2.09
N LEU A 19 -12.19 -5.39 -0.90
CA LEU A 19 -11.70 -5.92 0.36
C LEU A 19 -12.80 -6.73 1.00
N SER A 20 -12.44 -7.92 1.48
CA SER A 20 -13.29 -8.76 2.30
C SER A 20 -12.67 -8.86 3.69
N PHE A 21 -13.48 -8.73 4.71
CA PHE A 21 -13.07 -8.74 6.11
C PHE A 21 -13.49 -10.04 6.79
N PRO A 22 -12.83 -10.44 7.90
CA PRO A 22 -13.17 -11.68 8.63
C PRO A 22 -14.61 -11.72 9.15
N ASP A 23 -15.26 -10.57 9.33
CA ASP A 23 -16.67 -10.48 9.74
C ASP A 23 -17.66 -10.76 8.60
N GLY A 24 -17.17 -11.13 7.42
CA GLY A 24 -17.96 -11.40 6.23
C GLY A 24 -18.40 -10.16 5.47
N THR A 25 -18.03 -8.96 5.91
CA THR A 25 -18.31 -7.74 5.14
C THR A 25 -17.34 -7.62 3.97
N ALA A 26 -17.80 -7.02 2.86
CA ALA A 26 -16.96 -6.69 1.74
C ALA A 26 -17.16 -5.21 1.35
N ARG A 27 -16.07 -4.54 1.00
CA ARG A 27 -16.11 -3.14 0.58
C ARG A 27 -15.37 -2.95 -0.73
N ARG A 28 -15.90 -2.11 -1.59
CA ARG A 28 -15.19 -1.66 -2.78
C ARG A 28 -14.36 -0.42 -2.42
N VAL A 29 -13.08 -0.47 -2.73
CA VAL A 29 -12.15 0.64 -2.53
C VAL A 29 -11.62 1.09 -3.87
N VAL A 30 -11.47 2.39 -4.05
CA VAL A 30 -10.78 2.94 -5.21
C VAL A 30 -9.32 3.08 -4.84
N VAL A 31 -8.48 2.28 -5.49
CA VAL A 31 -7.03 2.38 -5.37
C VAL A 31 -6.43 2.66 -6.74
N HIS A 32 -5.39 3.48 -6.77
CA HIS A 32 -4.56 3.64 -7.94
C HIS A 32 -3.50 2.55 -7.92
N VAL A 33 -3.72 1.49 -8.69
CA VAL A 33 -2.90 0.28 -8.67
C VAL A 33 -1.40 0.58 -8.73
N VAL A 34 -0.95 1.47 -9.61
CA VAL A 34 0.48 1.82 -9.75
C VAL A 34 1.05 2.52 -8.52
N HIS A 35 0.20 3.24 -7.75
CA HIS A 35 0.63 3.98 -6.56
C HIS A 35 0.38 3.21 -5.27
N ASP A 36 -0.74 2.50 -5.19
CA ASP A 36 -1.23 1.97 -3.92
C ASP A 36 -0.87 0.48 -3.73
N LEU A 37 -0.62 -0.28 -4.82
CA LEU A 37 -0.16 -1.66 -4.72
C LEU A 37 1.21 -1.81 -4.05
N PRO A 38 2.22 -0.97 -4.34
CA PRO A 38 3.50 -1.04 -3.63
C PRO A 38 3.37 -0.90 -2.12
N HIS A 39 2.36 -0.15 -1.65
CA HIS A 39 2.05 -0.03 -0.23
C HIS A 39 1.72 -1.38 0.43
N LEU A 40 1.00 -2.29 -0.26
CA LEU A 40 0.74 -3.64 0.25
C LEU A 40 2.02 -4.37 0.65
N VAL A 41 3.03 -4.29 -0.22
CA VAL A 41 4.30 -4.99 -0.03
C VAL A 41 5.15 -4.30 1.04
N VAL A 42 5.36 -2.99 0.88
CA VAL A 42 6.28 -2.23 1.74
C VAL A 42 5.75 -2.14 3.16
N GLU A 43 4.45 -1.88 3.34
CA GLU A 43 3.83 -1.84 4.67
C GLU A 43 3.92 -3.21 5.34
N SER A 44 3.69 -4.32 4.61
CA SER A 44 3.84 -5.67 5.16
C SER A 44 5.29 -6.02 5.51
N ALA A 45 6.25 -5.68 4.62
CA ALA A 45 7.66 -5.99 4.84
C ALA A 45 8.30 -5.16 5.96
N PHE A 46 7.79 -3.97 6.23
CA PHE A 46 8.30 -3.04 7.25
C PHE A 46 7.45 -3.01 8.53
N ASP A 47 6.43 -3.87 8.61
CA ASP A 47 5.50 -3.96 9.75
C ASP A 47 4.84 -2.60 10.07
N LEU A 48 4.29 -1.96 9.03
CA LEU A 48 3.61 -0.67 9.12
C LEU A 48 2.08 -0.87 9.11
N ASP A 49 1.50 -1.09 10.28
CA ASP A 49 0.07 -1.41 10.43
C ASP A 49 -0.85 -0.17 10.40
N ASP A 50 -0.28 1.03 10.49
CA ASP A 50 -0.97 2.32 10.43
C ASP A 50 -0.82 3.06 9.09
N GLY A 51 -0.26 2.38 8.08
CA GLY A 51 -0.17 2.86 6.72
C GLY A 51 -1.51 2.88 5.97
N LEU A 52 -1.46 2.91 4.65
CA LEU A 52 -2.64 2.91 3.78
C LEU A 52 -3.48 1.64 3.97
N TRP A 53 -2.85 0.48 3.77
CA TRP A 53 -3.57 -0.80 3.81
C TRP A 53 -3.92 -1.22 5.23
N GLY A 54 -3.04 -0.95 6.19
CA GLY A 54 -3.35 -1.18 7.59
C GLY A 54 -4.54 -0.35 8.06
N THR A 55 -4.67 0.90 7.62
CA THR A 55 -5.84 1.76 7.89
C THR A 55 -7.10 1.22 7.23
N ILE A 56 -7.01 0.81 5.95
CA ILE A 56 -8.15 0.24 5.23
C ILE A 56 -8.60 -1.08 5.87
N ALA A 57 -7.66 -1.94 6.28
CA ALA A 57 -7.95 -3.24 6.87
C ALA A 57 -8.74 -3.18 8.19
N VAL A 58 -8.67 -2.07 8.91
CA VAL A 58 -9.47 -1.82 10.12
C VAL A 58 -10.71 -0.95 9.86
N GLY A 59 -11.09 -0.79 8.60
CA GLY A 59 -12.29 -0.06 8.18
C GLY A 59 -12.12 1.44 8.00
N GLY A 60 -10.88 1.97 8.13
CA GLY A 60 -10.55 3.37 7.83
C GLY A 60 -10.40 3.62 6.32
N PHE A 61 -10.48 4.87 5.92
CA PHE A 61 -10.16 5.32 4.56
C PHE A 61 -9.15 6.45 4.63
N SER A 62 -8.10 6.38 3.81
CA SER A 62 -7.17 7.49 3.73
C SER A 62 -7.85 8.73 3.11
N PRO A 63 -7.46 9.94 3.50
CA PRO A 63 -7.95 11.17 2.86
C PRO A 63 -7.69 11.20 1.35
N ALA A 64 -6.64 10.55 0.85
CA ALA A 64 -6.36 10.42 -0.57
C ALA A 64 -7.42 9.57 -1.29
N ALA A 65 -7.83 8.44 -0.74
CA ALA A 65 -8.92 7.61 -1.27
C ALA A 65 -10.25 8.38 -1.30
N ARG A 66 -10.49 9.25 -0.31
CA ARG A 66 -11.63 10.15 -0.27
C ARG A 66 -11.63 11.22 -1.35
N ALA A 67 -10.49 11.83 -1.61
CA ALA A 67 -10.37 12.88 -2.63
C ALA A 67 -10.67 12.33 -4.03
N VAL A 68 -10.23 11.12 -4.33
CA VAL A 68 -10.53 10.42 -5.58
C VAL A 68 -12.03 10.06 -5.67
N SER A 69 -12.65 9.63 -4.58
CA SER A 69 -14.08 9.32 -4.50
C SER A 69 -14.98 10.54 -4.76
N ARG A 70 -14.62 11.72 -4.28
CA ARG A 70 -15.37 12.96 -4.53
C ARG A 70 -15.32 13.43 -5.97
N ARG A 71 -14.27 13.10 -6.70
CA ARG A 71 -14.13 13.46 -8.12
C ARG A 71 -14.95 12.54 -9.04
N ASN A 72 -15.17 11.30 -8.64
CA ASN A 72 -16.00 10.32 -9.33
C ASN A 72 -17.37 10.22 -8.63
N SER A 73 -18.30 11.10 -8.99
CA SER A 73 -19.64 11.22 -8.39
C SER A 73 -20.51 9.96 -8.39
N ARG A 74 -20.03 8.82 -8.88
CA ARG A 74 -20.74 7.53 -8.92
C ARG A 74 -20.34 6.54 -7.81
N ILE A 75 -19.34 6.84 -6.99
CA ILE A 75 -18.94 5.99 -5.88
C ILE A 75 -19.45 6.64 -4.59
N ARG A 76 -20.63 6.25 -4.16
CA ARG A 76 -21.10 6.53 -2.82
C ARG A 76 -20.27 5.70 -1.84
N LEU A 77 -19.20 6.30 -1.31
CA LEU A 77 -18.63 5.83 -0.06
C LEU A 77 -19.64 6.18 1.02
N VAL A 78 -20.23 5.19 1.63
CA VAL A 78 -20.94 5.37 2.90
C VAL A 78 -19.85 5.59 3.94
N THR A 79 -19.44 6.83 4.11
CA THR A 79 -18.48 7.22 5.13
C THR A 79 -19.27 7.71 6.32
N ASP A 80 -19.44 6.86 7.33
CA ASP A 80 -19.85 7.31 8.63
C ASP A 80 -18.74 8.18 9.26
N ALA A 81 -19.13 9.23 9.99
CA ALA A 81 -18.20 10.18 10.64
C ALA A 81 -17.06 9.50 11.48
N PRO A 82 -17.28 8.33 12.13
CA PRO A 82 -16.22 7.61 12.85
C PRO A 82 -15.00 7.24 12.01
N LEU A 83 -15.17 7.00 10.69
CA LEU A 83 -14.06 6.60 9.81
C LEU A 83 -13.09 7.76 9.55
N ASP A 84 -13.55 8.99 9.65
CA ASP A 84 -12.74 10.18 9.46
C ASP A 84 -11.74 10.38 10.60
N GLU A 85 -12.17 10.15 11.80
CA GLU A 85 -11.32 10.24 12.99
C GLU A 85 -10.25 9.15 12.99
N LEU A 86 -10.59 7.94 12.53
CA LEU A 86 -9.63 6.84 12.45
C LEU A 86 -8.54 7.13 11.43
N ALA A 87 -8.92 7.59 10.24
CA ALA A 87 -7.97 7.98 9.21
C ALA A 87 -7.10 9.18 9.65
N ALA A 88 -7.69 10.14 10.35
CA ALA A 88 -6.96 11.29 10.88
C ALA A 88 -5.93 10.87 11.95
N ARG A 89 -6.30 9.98 12.86
CA ARG A 89 -5.38 9.44 13.89
C ARG A 89 -4.22 8.63 13.29
N ARG A 90 -4.46 7.92 12.20
CA ARG A 90 -3.46 7.09 11.49
C ARG A 90 -2.69 7.86 10.42
N TRP A 91 -3.01 9.14 10.23
CA TRP A 91 -2.34 9.95 9.20
C TRP A 91 -0.81 10.03 9.33
N PRO A 92 -0.21 10.15 10.54
CA PRO A 92 1.24 10.13 10.69
C PRO A 92 1.87 8.84 10.14
N GLY A 93 1.28 7.67 10.41
CA GLY A 93 1.73 6.39 9.88
C GLY A 93 1.59 6.31 8.37
N HIS A 94 0.50 6.83 7.82
CA HIS A 94 0.33 6.93 6.36
C HIS A 94 1.45 7.77 5.70
N VAL A 95 1.87 8.86 6.31
CA VAL A 95 2.98 9.70 5.80
C VAL A 95 4.29 8.91 5.81
N VAL A 96 4.56 8.15 6.87
CA VAL A 96 5.73 7.28 6.98
C VAL A 96 5.70 6.17 5.93
N ALA A 97 4.56 5.49 5.79
CA ALA A 97 4.38 4.43 4.79
C ALA A 97 4.59 4.97 3.36
N LYS A 98 4.07 6.15 3.05
CA LYS A 98 4.29 6.82 1.77
C LYS A 98 5.77 7.14 1.53
N ALA A 99 6.48 7.63 2.55
CA ALA A 99 7.92 7.87 2.46
C ALA A 99 8.68 6.56 2.22
N ALA A 100 8.30 5.46 2.90
CA ALA A 100 8.88 4.15 2.73
C ALA A 100 8.69 3.60 1.31
N VAL A 101 7.48 3.66 0.77
CA VAL A 101 7.20 3.26 -0.61
C VAL A 101 8.02 4.07 -1.61
N ASN A 102 8.07 5.38 -1.45
CA ASN A 102 8.86 6.24 -2.35
C ASN A 102 10.36 5.94 -2.24
N ALA A 103 10.87 5.66 -1.05
CA ALA A 103 12.27 5.30 -0.84
C ALA A 103 12.62 3.96 -1.51
N VAL A 104 11.78 2.95 -1.35
CA VAL A 104 11.96 1.62 -1.99
C VAL A 104 11.86 1.72 -3.51
N LEU A 105 10.90 2.49 -4.03
CA LEU A 105 10.72 2.68 -5.47
C LEU A 105 11.73 3.64 -6.10
N ASN A 106 12.59 4.27 -5.30
CA ASN A 106 13.52 5.32 -5.76
C ASN A 106 12.86 6.39 -6.64
N ARG A 107 11.67 6.84 -6.25
CA ARG A 107 10.86 7.75 -7.07
C ARG A 107 11.48 9.12 -7.30
N TRP A 108 12.46 9.46 -6.47
CA TRP A 108 13.18 10.74 -6.60
C TRP A 108 14.48 10.62 -7.41
N GLY A 109 14.88 9.36 -7.76
CA GLY A 109 16.11 9.12 -8.52
C GLY A 109 17.39 9.43 -7.71
N ASP A 110 17.27 9.49 -6.39
CA ASP A 110 18.36 9.90 -5.50
C ASP A 110 19.15 8.69 -5.00
N GLY A 111 20.37 8.54 -5.47
CA GLY A 111 21.30 7.55 -4.98
C GLY A 111 21.05 6.10 -5.43
N PRO A 112 21.81 5.14 -4.91
CA PRO A 112 21.77 3.74 -5.33
C PRO A 112 20.54 3.00 -4.79
N ASP A 113 20.09 1.97 -5.52
CA ASP A 113 19.03 1.05 -5.11
C ASP A 113 19.57 -0.06 -4.20
N THR A 114 20.22 0.36 -3.12
CA THR A 114 20.79 -0.48 -2.06
C THR A 114 20.04 -0.24 -0.76
N PRO A 115 20.14 -1.16 0.23
CA PRO A 115 19.56 -0.92 1.56
C PRO A 115 19.98 0.43 2.17
N ASP A 116 21.24 0.81 2.06
CA ASP A 116 21.73 2.10 2.55
C ASP A 116 21.16 3.28 1.78
N GLY A 117 20.98 3.15 0.46
CA GLY A 117 20.30 4.16 -0.34
C GLY A 117 18.84 4.36 0.10
N VAL A 118 18.12 3.27 0.39
CA VAL A 118 16.75 3.34 0.92
C VAL A 118 16.73 4.03 2.30
N ARG A 119 17.65 3.67 3.21
CA ARG A 119 17.75 4.32 4.53
C ARG A 119 18.07 5.82 4.41
N THR A 120 18.96 6.18 3.51
CA THR A 120 19.32 7.58 3.28
C THR A 120 18.11 8.37 2.80
N ARG A 121 17.36 7.85 1.83
CA ARG A 121 16.13 8.48 1.33
C ARG A 121 15.06 8.60 2.42
N LEU A 122 14.88 7.57 3.26
CA LEU A 122 13.97 7.61 4.39
C LEU A 122 14.38 8.69 5.40
N SER A 123 15.66 8.74 5.76
CA SER A 123 16.17 9.69 6.75
C SER A 123 15.98 11.15 6.32
N SER A 124 15.89 11.41 5.02
CA SER A 124 15.63 12.74 4.47
C SER A 124 14.16 13.15 4.50
N ASN A 125 13.25 12.23 4.88
CA ASN A 125 11.80 12.46 4.82
C ASN A 125 11.17 12.73 6.19
N GLY A 126 11.91 13.37 7.08
CA GLY A 126 11.44 13.80 8.39
C GLY A 126 11.72 12.78 9.52
N PRO A 127 11.50 13.20 10.77
CA PRO A 127 11.98 12.44 11.94
C PRO A 127 11.35 11.05 12.08
N ALA A 128 10.08 10.90 11.76
CA ALA A 128 9.39 9.60 11.86
C ALA A 128 9.90 8.60 10.80
N ALA A 129 10.15 9.04 9.57
CA ALA A 129 10.75 8.21 8.53
C ALA A 129 12.23 7.90 8.82
N ALA A 130 12.97 8.84 9.41
CA ALA A 130 14.33 8.60 9.89
C ALA A 130 14.37 7.56 11.02
N ALA A 131 13.44 7.59 11.96
CA ALA A 131 13.30 6.58 13.00
C ALA A 131 12.99 5.19 12.41
N LEU A 132 12.17 5.11 11.36
CA LEU A 132 11.95 3.88 10.60
C LEU A 132 13.25 3.39 9.96
N ALA A 133 14.02 4.27 9.29
CA ALA A 133 15.28 3.91 8.64
C ALA A 133 16.27 3.22 9.58
N VAL A 134 16.35 3.66 10.83
CA VAL A 134 17.22 3.06 11.87
C VAL A 134 16.78 1.65 12.27
N ARG A 135 15.47 1.36 12.23
CA ARG A 135 14.93 0.04 12.62
C ARG A 135 15.01 -1.01 11.53
N LEU A 136 15.07 -0.59 10.26
CA LEU A 136 15.06 -1.52 9.14
C LEU A 136 16.42 -2.20 8.97
N ASP A 137 16.41 -3.51 8.93
CA ASP A 137 17.55 -4.31 8.50
C ASP A 137 17.63 -4.42 6.96
N ASP A 138 18.76 -4.90 6.49
CA ASP A 138 19.00 -5.05 5.05
C ASP A 138 18.05 -6.05 4.40
N GLU A 139 17.68 -7.10 5.13
CA GLU A 139 16.83 -8.15 4.61
C GLU A 139 15.41 -7.65 4.37
N SER A 140 14.82 -6.95 5.33
CA SER A 140 13.51 -6.33 5.18
C SER A 140 13.44 -5.40 3.97
N ILE A 141 14.50 -4.62 3.73
CA ILE A 141 14.58 -3.72 2.57
C ILE A 141 14.67 -4.51 1.26
N ARG A 142 15.50 -5.57 1.20
CA ARG A 142 15.60 -6.42 -0.01
C ARG A 142 14.28 -7.13 -0.28
N VAL A 143 13.64 -7.67 0.75
CA VAL A 143 12.32 -8.31 0.67
C VAL A 143 11.27 -7.35 0.13
N ALA A 144 11.22 -6.11 0.64
CA ALA A 144 10.31 -5.10 0.14
C ALA A 144 10.56 -4.79 -1.34
N ALA A 145 11.80 -4.56 -1.74
CA ALA A 145 12.16 -4.24 -3.12
C ALA A 145 11.84 -5.39 -4.08
N ALA A 146 12.22 -6.62 -3.75
CA ALA A 146 11.93 -7.82 -4.56
C ALA A 146 10.41 -8.08 -4.64
N GLY A 147 9.70 -7.92 -3.53
CA GLY A 147 8.26 -8.09 -3.46
C GLY A 147 7.50 -7.09 -4.35
N VAL A 148 7.93 -5.82 -4.38
CA VAL A 148 7.35 -4.82 -5.27
C VAL A 148 7.59 -5.15 -6.74
N GLN A 149 8.81 -5.56 -7.10
CA GLN A 149 9.12 -5.99 -8.47
C GLN A 149 8.28 -7.19 -8.89
N ARG A 150 8.12 -8.17 -8.00
CA ARG A 150 7.28 -9.34 -8.23
C ARG A 150 5.81 -8.92 -8.42
N LEU A 151 5.31 -8.05 -7.56
CA LEU A 151 3.94 -7.56 -7.65
C LEU A 151 3.67 -6.92 -9.01
N PHE A 152 4.57 -6.08 -9.50
CA PHE A 152 4.43 -5.47 -10.82
C PHE A 152 4.52 -6.49 -11.96
N ARG A 153 5.39 -7.50 -11.86
CA ARG A 153 5.43 -8.59 -12.86
C ARG A 153 4.11 -9.35 -12.92
N VAL A 154 3.60 -9.77 -11.76
CA VAL A 154 2.31 -10.48 -11.67
C VAL A 154 1.17 -9.63 -12.21
N TRP A 155 1.10 -8.37 -11.79
CA TRP A 155 0.09 -7.43 -12.27
C TRP A 155 0.15 -7.21 -13.78
N SER A 156 1.36 -7.01 -14.32
CA SER A 156 1.54 -6.78 -15.75
C SER A 156 1.12 -7.98 -16.59
N ALA A 157 1.38 -9.19 -16.11
CA ALA A 157 1.01 -10.44 -16.79
C ALA A 157 -0.48 -10.77 -16.76
N LEU A 158 -1.25 -10.14 -15.84
CA LEU A 158 -2.69 -10.37 -15.80
C LEU A 158 -3.38 -9.77 -17.04
N PRO A 159 -4.29 -10.51 -17.68
CA PRO A 159 -5.15 -9.95 -18.72
C PRO A 159 -6.21 -9.01 -18.12
N ALA A 160 -6.84 -8.18 -18.95
CA ALA A 160 -8.03 -7.46 -18.55
C ALA A 160 -9.12 -8.44 -18.07
N GLY A 161 -9.78 -8.12 -16.96
CA GLY A 161 -10.68 -9.01 -16.24
C GLY A 161 -9.99 -9.99 -15.30
N GLY A 162 -8.67 -10.15 -15.38
CA GLY A 162 -7.89 -10.97 -14.44
C GLY A 162 -7.92 -10.40 -13.03
N THR A 163 -7.82 -11.27 -12.02
CA THR A 163 -7.91 -10.88 -10.61
C THR A 163 -6.65 -11.24 -9.87
N LEU A 164 -6.01 -10.25 -9.23
CA LEU A 164 -4.97 -10.45 -8.23
C LEU A 164 -5.64 -10.62 -6.86
N ARG A 165 -5.33 -11.73 -6.17
CA ARG A 165 -5.83 -11.99 -4.81
C ARG A 165 -4.67 -12.03 -3.84
N LEU A 166 -4.78 -11.28 -2.76
CA LEU A 166 -3.79 -11.15 -1.70
C LEU A 166 -4.51 -11.09 -0.35
N THR A 167 -3.81 -11.44 0.71
CA THR A 167 -4.29 -11.26 2.09
C THR A 167 -3.40 -10.22 2.77
N TRP A 168 -3.99 -9.24 3.41
CA TRP A 168 -3.28 -8.20 4.18
C TRP A 168 -3.21 -8.58 5.68
N PRO A 169 -2.07 -8.46 6.37
CA PRO A 169 -0.74 -8.24 5.78
C PRO A 169 -0.29 -9.42 4.91
N LEU A 170 0.63 -9.16 3.99
CA LEU A 170 1.14 -10.21 3.10
C LEU A 170 1.91 -11.25 3.91
N HIS A 171 1.61 -12.51 3.65
CA HIS A 171 2.33 -13.61 4.28
C HIS A 171 3.79 -13.66 3.80
N GLU A 172 4.69 -14.12 4.67
CA GLU A 172 6.13 -14.27 4.36
C GLU A 172 6.39 -15.03 3.07
N SER A 173 5.65 -16.11 2.81
CA SER A 173 5.76 -16.89 1.59
C SER A 173 5.50 -16.08 0.32
N TRP A 174 4.67 -15.05 0.40
CA TRP A 174 4.43 -14.15 -0.71
C TRP A 174 5.56 -13.14 -0.88
N LEU A 175 6.17 -12.71 0.20
CA LEU A 175 7.29 -11.78 0.20
C LEU A 175 8.61 -12.47 -0.22
N GLN A 176 8.84 -13.73 0.19
CA GLN A 176 10.10 -14.46 0.02
C GLN A 176 10.24 -15.23 -1.30
N LEU A 177 9.16 -15.42 -2.08
CA LEU A 177 9.26 -16.14 -3.36
C LEU A 177 9.99 -15.28 -4.41
N VAL A 178 11.25 -15.51 -4.55
CA VAL A 178 12.14 -15.00 -5.60
C VAL A 178 11.94 -15.77 -6.89
#